data_82a87122a86d4cfe954d31be9b852a1c
#
_entry.id   82a87122a86d4cfe954d31be9b852a1c
#
_cell.length_a   1.000
_cell.length_b   1.000
_cell.length_c   1.000
_cell.angle_alpha   90.00
_cell.angle_beta   90.00
_cell.angle_gamma   90.00
#
_symmetry.space_group_name_H-M   'P 1'
#
loop_
_entity.id
_entity.type
_entity.pdbx_description
1 polymer ?
#
loop_
_entity_poly.entity_id
_entity_poly.type
_entity_poly.pdbx_seq_one_letter_code
_entity_poly.pdbx_strand_id
1 'polypeptide(L)'
;MDLRLSGQVAVVTGASKGIGLAIVSTLLAEGARVVAASRRSSPGLEALAGDHLVHVAVDLMEPSAPGLAVARAAEEFGGLDILVNNAGGRPPGVTLPRSSFFDAGDDDWRTMFELNLFSVVRAVRAAVPLMLRRGGGAIVNVSSGNARQPSQMNVDYGAAKAGVNNLTKALSEEFGPQGIRVNTVSPGPVRTPWWTEQGGAADVIASMTGSDRDDVMDRLAPEMMRLTTGRLVDPQEVADAVALLASPRSASTTGADFVVDGGFLKAV
;
A
#
# COMPACT_ATOMS: atom_id res chain seq x y z
N MET A 1 -7.26 -3.69 -21.57
CA MET A 1 -6.32 -4.86 -21.62
C MET A 1 -6.86 -5.91 -20.66
N ASP A 2 -7.03 -7.13 -21.08
CA ASP A 2 -7.39 -8.21 -20.16
C ASP A 2 -6.19 -8.57 -19.27
N LEU A 3 -6.30 -8.37 -17.97
CA LEU A 3 -5.25 -8.65 -16.98
C LEU A 3 -5.23 -10.12 -16.53
N ARG A 4 -6.19 -10.95 -16.96
CA ARG A 4 -6.30 -12.36 -16.58
C ARG A 4 -6.31 -12.58 -15.07
N LEU A 5 -7.02 -11.72 -14.34
CA LEU A 5 -7.17 -11.80 -12.89
C LEU A 5 -8.46 -12.53 -12.48
N SER A 6 -9.33 -12.86 -13.44
CA SER A 6 -10.59 -13.56 -13.17
C SER A 6 -10.35 -14.88 -12.41
N GLY A 7 -11.04 -15.03 -11.27
CA GLY A 7 -10.93 -16.20 -10.39
C GLY A 7 -9.66 -16.25 -9.53
N GLN A 8 -8.70 -15.34 -9.69
CA GLN A 8 -7.53 -15.25 -8.82
C GLN A 8 -7.95 -14.80 -7.40
N VAL A 9 -7.30 -15.33 -6.40
CA VAL A 9 -7.57 -15.00 -4.99
C VAL A 9 -6.55 -14.01 -4.48
N ALA A 10 -7.01 -12.86 -4.01
CA ALA A 10 -6.17 -11.77 -3.53
C ALA A 10 -6.43 -11.45 -2.05
N VAL A 11 -5.37 -11.11 -1.31
CA VAL A 11 -5.43 -10.43 0.00
C VAL A 11 -4.92 -9.01 -0.18
N VAL A 12 -5.70 -8.03 0.27
CA VAL A 12 -5.31 -6.61 0.27
C VAL A 12 -5.34 -6.08 1.70
N THR A 13 -4.19 -5.59 2.19
CA THR A 13 -4.10 -4.98 3.52
C THR A 13 -4.35 -3.48 3.46
N GLY A 14 -4.94 -2.90 4.53
CA GLY A 14 -5.31 -1.48 4.55
C GLY A 14 -6.43 -1.14 3.55
N ALA A 15 -7.36 -2.07 3.35
CA ALA A 15 -8.31 -2.10 2.24
C ALA A 15 -9.49 -1.13 2.34
N SER A 16 -9.74 -0.50 3.50
CA SER A 16 -11.01 0.21 3.73
C SER A 16 -11.10 1.61 3.13
N LYS A 17 -10.00 2.22 2.70
CA LYS A 17 -9.98 3.58 2.15
C LYS A 17 -8.76 3.86 1.26
N GLY A 18 -8.81 4.99 0.55
CA GLY A 18 -7.69 5.49 -0.25
C GLY A 18 -7.18 4.46 -1.27
N ILE A 19 -5.86 4.30 -1.36
CA ILE A 19 -5.22 3.39 -2.31
C ILE A 19 -5.73 1.95 -2.14
N GLY A 20 -5.86 1.46 -0.89
CA GLY A 20 -6.31 0.10 -0.63
C GLY A 20 -7.72 -0.20 -1.13
N LEU A 21 -8.64 0.75 -0.96
CA LEU A 21 -10.02 0.62 -1.49
C LEU A 21 -10.03 0.64 -3.03
N ALA A 22 -9.24 1.51 -3.64
CA ALA A 22 -9.10 1.54 -5.10
C ALA A 22 -8.55 0.21 -5.63
N ILE A 23 -7.52 -0.37 -4.97
CA ILE A 23 -6.98 -1.68 -5.32
C ILE A 23 -8.05 -2.78 -5.22
N VAL A 24 -8.82 -2.82 -4.12
CA VAL A 24 -9.93 -3.79 -3.97
C VAL A 24 -10.94 -3.65 -5.10
N SER A 25 -11.38 -2.42 -5.39
CA SER A 25 -12.34 -2.14 -6.47
C SER A 25 -11.81 -2.61 -7.82
N THR A 26 -10.55 -2.30 -8.13
CA THR A 26 -9.92 -2.69 -9.41
C THR A 26 -9.80 -4.20 -9.54
N LEU A 27 -9.33 -4.90 -8.48
CA LEU A 27 -9.19 -6.36 -8.53
C LEU A 27 -10.55 -7.07 -8.67
N LEU A 28 -11.60 -6.58 -7.99
CA LEU A 28 -12.95 -7.10 -8.13
C LEU A 28 -13.51 -6.86 -9.56
N ALA A 29 -13.28 -5.67 -10.13
CA ALA A 29 -13.67 -5.34 -11.51
C ALA A 29 -13.00 -6.24 -12.56
N GLU A 30 -11.76 -6.69 -12.28
CA GLU A 30 -11.03 -7.67 -13.10
C GLU A 30 -11.43 -9.13 -12.80
N GLY A 31 -12.44 -9.35 -11.95
CA GLY A 31 -13.00 -10.66 -11.64
C GLY A 31 -12.23 -11.48 -10.60
N ALA A 32 -11.34 -10.87 -9.84
CA ALA A 32 -10.66 -11.53 -8.72
C ALA A 32 -11.60 -11.70 -7.52
N ARG A 33 -11.26 -12.64 -6.63
CA ARG A 33 -11.86 -12.81 -5.31
C ARG A 33 -10.95 -12.19 -4.27
N VAL A 34 -11.48 -11.31 -3.42
CA VAL A 34 -10.65 -10.45 -2.57
C VAL A 34 -10.97 -10.63 -1.10
N VAL A 35 -9.95 -10.86 -0.29
CA VAL A 35 -9.99 -10.66 1.17
C VAL A 35 -9.44 -9.27 1.47
N ALA A 36 -10.32 -8.39 1.94
CA ALA A 36 -10.03 -7.02 2.32
C ALA A 36 -9.73 -6.93 3.82
N ALA A 37 -8.47 -6.75 4.18
CA ALA A 37 -8.04 -6.68 5.58
C ALA A 37 -7.90 -5.23 6.06
N SER A 38 -8.63 -4.86 7.10
CA SER A 38 -8.55 -3.54 7.74
C SER A 38 -9.18 -3.58 9.13
N ARG A 39 -8.89 -2.58 9.97
CA ARG A 39 -9.45 -2.51 11.33
C ARG A 39 -10.98 -2.38 11.36
N ARG A 40 -11.54 -1.69 10.39
CA ARG A 40 -12.99 -1.45 10.24
C ARG A 40 -13.35 -1.45 8.77
N SER A 41 -14.59 -1.83 8.47
CA SER A 41 -15.18 -1.60 7.15
C SER A 41 -15.39 -0.09 6.90
N SER A 42 -15.79 0.24 5.71
CA SER A 42 -16.17 1.59 5.30
C SER A 42 -17.35 1.53 4.33
N PRO A 43 -18.12 2.63 4.18
CA PRO A 43 -19.20 2.68 3.20
C PRO A 43 -18.73 2.35 1.77
N GLY A 44 -17.51 2.77 1.40
CA GLY A 44 -16.92 2.42 0.11
C GLY A 44 -16.65 0.92 -0.05
N LEU A 45 -16.17 0.26 1.01
CA LEU A 45 -15.96 -1.19 0.98
C LEU A 45 -17.28 -1.97 1.02
N GLU A 46 -18.25 -1.48 1.78
CA GLU A 46 -19.60 -2.05 1.86
C GLU A 46 -20.36 -1.96 0.53
N ALA A 47 -20.15 -0.89 -0.22
CA ALA A 47 -20.72 -0.72 -1.56
C ALA A 47 -20.18 -1.74 -2.58
N LEU A 48 -19.03 -2.37 -2.30
CA LEU A 48 -18.43 -3.43 -3.12
C LEU A 48 -18.85 -4.84 -2.69
N ALA A 49 -19.73 -4.96 -1.66
CA ALA A 49 -20.13 -6.24 -1.09
C ALA A 49 -20.72 -7.19 -2.16
N GLY A 50 -20.33 -8.47 -2.09
CA GLY A 50 -20.74 -9.52 -2.98
C GLY A 50 -19.97 -10.81 -2.70
N ASP A 51 -20.28 -11.88 -3.44
CA ASP A 51 -19.71 -13.22 -3.24
C ASP A 51 -18.19 -13.29 -3.45
N HIS A 52 -17.61 -12.27 -4.07
CA HIS A 52 -16.17 -12.19 -4.36
C HIS A 52 -15.40 -11.32 -3.36
N LEU A 53 -16.06 -10.75 -2.35
CA LEU A 53 -15.42 -9.90 -1.35
C LEU A 53 -15.69 -10.37 0.08
N VAL A 54 -14.63 -10.60 0.84
CA VAL A 54 -14.70 -10.87 2.28
C VAL A 54 -13.91 -9.81 3.02
N HIS A 55 -14.54 -9.11 3.97
CA HIS A 55 -13.86 -8.21 4.88
C HIS A 55 -13.40 -8.94 6.14
N VAL A 56 -12.12 -8.74 6.50
CA VAL A 56 -11.52 -9.25 7.74
C VAL A 56 -11.12 -8.08 8.63
N ALA A 57 -11.79 -7.97 9.78
CA ALA A 57 -11.52 -6.92 10.76
C ALA A 57 -10.27 -7.31 11.60
N VAL A 58 -9.11 -6.73 11.28
CA VAL A 58 -7.83 -6.99 11.93
C VAL A 58 -7.02 -5.72 12.12
N ASP A 59 -6.30 -5.62 13.23
CA ASP A 59 -5.24 -4.62 13.41
C ASP A 59 -3.90 -5.25 13.03
N LEU A 60 -3.30 -4.76 11.94
CA LEU A 60 -2.05 -5.31 11.41
C LEU A 60 -0.82 -5.03 12.29
N MET A 61 -0.97 -4.24 13.33
CA MET A 61 0.07 -4.08 14.37
C MET A 61 0.10 -5.28 15.33
N GLU A 62 -0.99 -6.06 15.41
CA GLU A 62 -1.00 -7.30 16.13
C GLU A 62 -0.23 -8.38 15.38
N PRO A 63 0.75 -9.08 16.01
CA PRO A 63 1.64 -10.00 15.30
C PRO A 63 0.95 -11.12 14.51
N SER A 64 -0.20 -11.62 14.98
CA SER A 64 -0.97 -12.68 14.32
C SER A 64 -1.88 -12.19 13.20
N ALA A 65 -2.25 -10.90 13.19
CA ALA A 65 -3.28 -10.36 12.31
C ALA A 65 -2.98 -10.49 10.80
N PRO A 66 -1.75 -10.24 10.31
CA PRO A 66 -1.44 -10.47 8.91
C PRO A 66 -1.64 -11.92 8.48
N GLY A 67 -1.27 -12.88 9.36
CA GLY A 67 -1.48 -14.30 9.12
C GLY A 67 -2.95 -14.70 9.08
N LEU A 68 -3.79 -14.12 9.94
CA LEU A 68 -5.24 -14.37 9.95
C LEU A 68 -5.89 -13.89 8.64
N ALA A 69 -5.53 -12.72 8.12
CA ALA A 69 -6.03 -12.22 6.85
C ALA A 69 -5.66 -13.16 5.69
N VAL A 70 -4.44 -13.68 5.69
CA VAL A 70 -3.97 -14.64 4.67
C VAL A 70 -4.67 -16.00 4.80
N ALA A 71 -4.84 -16.51 6.04
CA ALA A 71 -5.54 -17.78 6.28
C ALA A 71 -6.99 -17.71 5.79
N ARG A 72 -7.65 -16.57 5.98
CA ARG A 72 -9.03 -16.36 5.51
C ARG A 72 -9.18 -16.54 4.00
N ALA A 73 -8.18 -16.17 3.20
CA ALA A 73 -8.22 -16.40 1.75
C ALA A 73 -8.24 -17.90 1.39
N ALA A 74 -7.47 -18.70 2.13
CA ALA A 74 -7.49 -20.15 1.92
C ALA A 74 -8.81 -20.78 2.38
N GLU A 75 -9.40 -20.32 3.47
CA GLU A 75 -10.66 -20.79 4.01
C GLU A 75 -11.85 -20.48 3.08
N GLU A 76 -11.96 -19.23 2.62
CA GLU A 76 -13.09 -18.78 1.81
C GLU A 76 -12.97 -19.14 0.33
N PHE A 77 -11.76 -19.06 -0.22
CA PHE A 77 -11.55 -19.12 -1.65
C PHE A 77 -10.61 -20.26 -2.10
N GLY A 78 -10.14 -21.09 -1.16
CA GLY A 78 -9.34 -22.28 -1.44
C GLY A 78 -7.87 -22.05 -1.72
N GLY A 79 -7.31 -20.85 -1.47
CA GLY A 79 -5.88 -20.57 -1.65
C GLY A 79 -5.57 -19.09 -1.75
N LEU A 80 -4.35 -18.78 -2.21
CA LEU A 80 -3.89 -17.41 -2.41
C LEU A 80 -3.00 -17.32 -3.65
N ASP A 81 -3.31 -16.38 -4.53
CA ASP A 81 -2.55 -16.09 -5.76
C ASP A 81 -1.85 -14.72 -5.67
N ILE A 82 -2.47 -13.76 -4.97
CA ILE A 82 -2.03 -12.36 -4.94
C ILE A 82 -2.01 -11.86 -3.49
N LEU A 83 -0.88 -11.29 -3.05
CA LEU A 83 -0.79 -10.54 -1.80
C LEU A 83 -0.45 -9.08 -2.11
N VAL A 84 -1.32 -8.15 -1.68
CA VAL A 84 -1.04 -6.72 -1.75
C VAL A 84 -0.83 -6.17 -0.34
N ASN A 85 0.41 -5.86 0.00
CA ASN A 85 0.79 -5.20 1.24
C ASN A 85 0.66 -3.69 1.05
N ASN A 86 -0.56 -3.17 1.21
CA ASN A 86 -0.84 -1.74 1.07
C ASN A 86 -0.94 -1.02 2.41
N ALA A 87 -1.26 -1.71 3.50
CA ALA A 87 -1.35 -1.07 4.81
C ALA A 87 -0.05 -0.35 5.18
N GLY A 88 -0.19 0.88 5.66
CA GLY A 88 0.96 1.69 6.02
C GLY A 88 0.58 3.15 6.28
N GLY A 89 1.59 4.00 6.41
CA GLY A 89 1.45 5.40 6.75
C GLY A 89 1.65 5.65 8.24
N ARG A 90 0.96 6.66 8.79
CA ARG A 90 1.05 7.05 10.19
C ARG A 90 0.31 6.05 11.09
N PRO A 91 1.01 5.35 12.01
CA PRO A 91 0.35 4.52 13.01
C PRO A 91 -0.50 5.35 13.99
N PRO A 92 -1.47 4.73 14.68
CA PRO A 92 -2.18 5.39 15.77
C PRO A 92 -1.21 5.89 16.86
N GLY A 93 -1.48 7.10 17.39
CA GLY A 93 -0.64 7.72 18.42
C GLY A 93 0.62 8.42 17.94
N VAL A 94 1.09 8.16 16.73
CA VAL A 94 2.27 8.83 16.15
C VAL A 94 1.86 10.16 15.52
N THR A 95 2.61 11.24 15.82
CA THR A 95 2.39 12.56 15.23
C THR A 95 3.28 12.76 14.00
N LEU A 96 2.69 13.23 12.90
CA LEU A 96 3.38 13.66 11.67
C LEU A 96 2.71 14.93 11.12
N PRO A 97 3.44 15.83 10.45
CA PRO A 97 4.89 15.85 10.27
C PRO A 97 5.63 16.14 11.56
N ARG A 98 6.91 15.79 11.63
CA ARG A 98 7.82 16.17 12.72
C ARG A 98 8.70 17.34 12.30
N SER A 99 9.11 18.16 13.27
CA SER A 99 10.00 19.31 13.04
C SER A 99 11.47 18.93 13.10
N SER A 100 11.80 17.84 13.81
CA SER A 100 13.16 17.39 14.05
C SER A 100 13.25 15.86 14.13
N PHE A 101 14.41 15.32 13.84
CA PHE A 101 14.76 13.93 14.12
C PHE A 101 14.52 13.54 15.58
N PHE A 102 14.77 14.47 16.51
CA PHE A 102 14.63 14.24 17.94
C PHE A 102 13.18 14.19 18.44
N ASP A 103 12.22 14.55 17.60
CA ASP A 103 10.78 14.48 17.95
C ASP A 103 10.24 13.05 17.94
N ALA A 104 11.02 12.08 17.46
CA ALA A 104 10.69 10.67 17.45
C ALA A 104 11.50 9.91 18.49
N GLY A 105 10.86 9.43 19.55
CA GLY A 105 11.48 8.51 20.50
C GLY A 105 11.54 7.08 19.96
N ASP A 106 12.24 6.20 20.69
CA ASP A 106 12.39 4.77 20.32
C ASP A 106 11.07 4.06 20.10
N ASP A 107 10.03 4.38 20.88
CA ASP A 107 8.71 3.75 20.77
C ASP A 107 7.97 4.21 19.51
N ASP A 108 8.16 5.46 19.07
CA ASP A 108 7.65 5.94 17.79
C ASP A 108 8.28 5.16 16.62
N TRP A 109 9.62 4.97 16.68
CA TRP A 109 10.34 4.17 15.70
C TRP A 109 9.83 2.73 15.65
N ARG A 110 9.71 2.06 16.81
CA ARG A 110 9.19 0.69 16.89
C ARG A 110 7.78 0.60 16.29
N THR A 111 6.90 1.53 16.67
CA THR A 111 5.51 1.59 16.20
C THR A 111 5.43 1.84 14.70
N MET A 112 6.29 2.74 14.17
CA MET A 112 6.37 3.01 12.73
C MET A 112 6.82 1.77 11.95
N PHE A 113 7.85 1.08 12.42
CA PHE A 113 8.35 -0.14 11.79
C PHE A 113 7.37 -1.30 11.92
N GLU A 114 6.65 -1.39 13.04
CA GLU A 114 5.64 -2.42 13.27
C GLU A 114 4.57 -2.41 12.17
N LEU A 115 3.97 -1.26 11.90
CA LEU A 115 2.95 -1.13 10.88
C LEU A 115 3.53 -1.20 9.46
N ASN A 116 4.65 -0.50 9.18
CA ASN A 116 5.10 -0.26 7.82
C ASN A 116 6.08 -1.30 7.28
N LEU A 117 6.68 -2.14 8.14
CA LEU A 117 7.64 -3.17 7.73
C LEU A 117 7.29 -4.54 8.33
N PHE A 118 7.14 -4.68 9.64
CA PHE A 118 6.95 -6.00 10.25
C PHE A 118 5.61 -6.64 9.88
N SER A 119 4.54 -5.84 9.70
CA SER A 119 3.27 -6.33 9.17
C SER A 119 3.44 -6.98 7.78
N VAL A 120 4.26 -6.35 6.91
CA VAL A 120 4.60 -6.89 5.57
C VAL A 120 5.36 -8.21 5.69
N VAL A 121 6.41 -8.26 6.54
CA VAL A 121 7.19 -9.49 6.78
C VAL A 121 6.28 -10.64 7.23
N ARG A 122 5.34 -10.37 8.15
CA ARG A 122 4.42 -11.41 8.65
C ARG A 122 3.42 -11.86 7.60
N ALA A 123 2.87 -10.94 6.82
CA ALA A 123 1.95 -11.26 5.73
C ALA A 123 2.65 -12.14 4.67
N VAL A 124 3.86 -11.77 4.24
CA VAL A 124 4.65 -12.55 3.29
C VAL A 124 4.96 -13.95 3.83
N ARG A 125 5.38 -14.05 5.10
CA ARG A 125 5.67 -15.34 5.75
C ARG A 125 4.46 -16.27 5.77
N ALA A 126 3.26 -15.74 5.94
CA ALA A 126 2.02 -16.51 5.88
C ALA A 126 1.60 -16.85 4.45
N ALA A 127 1.81 -15.93 3.50
CA ALA A 127 1.34 -16.05 2.11
C ALA A 127 2.18 -17.04 1.28
N VAL A 128 3.51 -17.00 1.40
CA VAL A 128 4.43 -17.79 0.57
C VAL A 128 4.09 -19.30 0.58
N PRO A 129 3.86 -19.97 1.74
CA PRO A 129 3.49 -21.38 1.73
C PRO A 129 2.17 -21.69 0.99
N LEU A 130 1.20 -20.75 0.99
CA LEU A 130 -0.05 -20.90 0.25
C LEU A 130 0.19 -20.78 -1.25
N MET A 131 0.94 -19.77 -1.67
CA MET A 131 1.31 -19.53 -3.08
C MET A 131 2.11 -20.69 -3.66
N LEU A 132 3.09 -21.23 -2.93
CA LEU A 132 3.88 -22.39 -3.37
C LEU A 132 3.00 -23.63 -3.62
N ARG A 133 1.97 -23.87 -2.80
CA ARG A 133 1.01 -24.97 -3.04
C ARG A 133 0.18 -24.78 -4.31
N ARG A 134 0.01 -23.54 -4.77
CA ARG A 134 -0.69 -23.21 -6.02
C ARG A 134 0.25 -23.11 -7.23
N GLY A 135 1.54 -23.34 -7.04
CA GLY A 135 2.56 -23.30 -8.10
C GLY A 135 3.11 -21.91 -8.41
N GLY A 136 2.87 -20.91 -7.54
CA GLY A 136 3.38 -19.55 -7.67
C GLY A 136 2.40 -18.50 -7.22
N GLY A 137 2.71 -17.23 -7.53
CA GLY A 137 1.87 -16.09 -7.16
C GLY A 137 2.52 -14.74 -7.43
N ALA A 138 1.83 -13.67 -7.00
CA ALA A 138 2.35 -12.30 -7.08
C ALA A 138 2.22 -11.59 -5.74
N ILE A 139 3.30 -10.99 -5.26
CA ILE A 139 3.34 -10.11 -4.09
C ILE A 139 3.60 -8.70 -4.59
N VAL A 140 2.74 -7.75 -4.24
CA VAL A 140 2.91 -6.33 -4.54
C VAL A 140 2.95 -5.55 -3.24
N ASN A 141 4.09 -4.93 -2.95
CA ASN A 141 4.29 -4.10 -1.77
C ASN A 141 4.08 -2.62 -2.12
N VAL A 142 3.14 -1.95 -1.47
CA VAL A 142 2.98 -0.50 -1.61
C VAL A 142 3.97 0.19 -0.67
N SER A 143 5.00 0.77 -1.26
CA SER A 143 6.05 1.52 -0.58
C SER A 143 5.74 3.02 -0.57
N SER A 144 6.71 3.85 -0.91
CA SER A 144 6.58 5.31 -0.98
C SER A 144 7.75 5.92 -1.73
N GLY A 145 7.54 7.07 -2.38
CA GLY A 145 8.63 7.92 -2.86
C GLY A 145 9.66 8.26 -1.77
N ASN A 146 9.23 8.34 -0.50
CA ASN A 146 10.12 8.58 0.65
C ASN A 146 11.13 7.44 0.92
N ALA A 147 10.91 6.26 0.36
CA ALA A 147 11.90 5.17 0.39
C ALA A 147 13.15 5.49 -0.44
N ARG A 148 13.03 6.35 -1.45
CA ARG A 148 14.09 6.76 -2.38
C ARG A 148 14.56 8.18 -2.18
N GLN A 149 13.64 9.10 -1.79
CA GLN A 149 13.91 10.49 -1.50
C GLN A 149 13.53 10.78 -0.04
N PRO A 150 14.48 10.66 0.91
CA PRO A 150 14.21 10.84 2.34
C PRO A 150 13.65 12.23 2.66
N SER A 151 12.68 12.26 3.56
CA SER A 151 12.09 13.49 4.07
C SER A 151 12.51 13.72 5.53
N GLN A 152 12.90 14.93 5.86
CA GLN A 152 13.24 15.32 7.24
C GLN A 152 12.04 15.20 8.20
N MET A 153 10.81 15.31 7.68
CA MET A 153 9.59 15.36 8.48
C MET A 153 9.06 13.99 8.90
N ASN A 154 9.60 12.90 8.34
CA ASN A 154 9.14 11.53 8.59
C ASN A 154 10.23 10.49 8.32
N VAL A 155 11.39 10.69 8.98
CA VAL A 155 12.62 9.90 8.76
C VAL A 155 12.38 8.40 9.02
N ASP A 156 11.68 8.07 10.11
CA ASP A 156 11.33 6.70 10.50
C ASP A 156 10.42 6.00 9.48
N TYR A 157 9.44 6.71 8.94
CA TYR A 157 8.58 6.21 7.86
C TYR A 157 9.40 5.92 6.60
N GLY A 158 10.23 6.88 6.18
CA GLY A 158 11.12 6.71 5.02
C GLY A 158 12.04 5.49 5.17
N ALA A 159 12.65 5.33 6.36
CA ALA A 159 13.51 4.19 6.68
C ALA A 159 12.74 2.86 6.63
N ALA A 160 11.52 2.79 7.19
CA ALA A 160 10.68 1.59 7.13
C ALA A 160 10.31 1.23 5.68
N LYS A 161 9.96 2.23 4.85
CA LYS A 161 9.62 2.01 3.44
C LYS A 161 10.84 1.65 2.57
N ALA A 162 12.02 2.19 2.88
CA ALA A 162 13.27 1.73 2.26
C ALA A 162 13.55 0.25 2.60
N GLY A 163 13.25 -0.15 3.85
CA GLY A 163 13.29 -1.56 4.26
C GLY A 163 12.35 -2.45 3.43
N VAL A 164 11.14 -1.97 3.09
CA VAL A 164 10.21 -2.70 2.20
C VAL A 164 10.78 -2.87 0.79
N ASN A 165 11.41 -1.84 0.23
CA ASN A 165 12.04 -1.92 -1.10
C ASN A 165 13.19 -2.96 -1.12
N ASN A 166 14.04 -2.92 -0.10
CA ASN A 166 15.12 -3.90 0.05
C ASN A 166 14.56 -5.33 0.23
N LEU A 167 13.57 -5.50 1.12
CA LEU A 167 12.89 -6.78 1.34
C LEU A 167 12.27 -7.32 0.04
N THR A 168 11.62 -6.47 -0.75
CA THR A 168 11.04 -6.83 -2.06
C THR A 168 12.09 -7.47 -2.96
N LYS A 169 13.27 -6.84 -3.06
CA LYS A 169 14.35 -7.36 -3.90
C LYS A 169 14.86 -8.69 -3.39
N ALA A 170 15.12 -8.83 -2.11
CA ALA A 170 15.58 -10.07 -1.51
C ALA A 170 14.59 -11.24 -1.75
N LEU A 171 13.29 -11.00 -1.50
CA LEU A 171 12.25 -12.01 -1.71
C LEU A 171 12.08 -12.38 -3.19
N SER A 172 12.30 -11.43 -4.11
CA SER A 172 12.21 -11.70 -5.54
C SER A 172 13.31 -12.65 -6.03
N GLU A 173 14.50 -12.56 -5.45
CA GLU A 173 15.62 -13.47 -5.73
C GLU A 173 15.38 -14.87 -5.12
N GLU A 174 14.87 -14.91 -3.89
CA GLU A 174 14.63 -16.17 -3.16
C GLU A 174 13.47 -16.98 -3.78
N PHE A 175 12.34 -16.34 -4.06
CA PHE A 175 11.12 -17.04 -4.47
C PHE A 175 10.83 -16.98 -5.98
N GLY A 176 11.55 -16.18 -6.73
CA GLY A 176 11.43 -16.12 -8.21
C GLY A 176 11.57 -17.47 -8.88
N PRO A 177 12.60 -18.27 -8.56
CA PRO A 177 12.75 -19.63 -9.10
C PRO A 177 11.59 -20.59 -8.78
N GLN A 178 10.79 -20.25 -7.77
CA GLN A 178 9.61 -21.02 -7.31
C GLN A 178 8.29 -20.44 -7.85
N GLY A 179 8.36 -19.52 -8.82
CA GLY A 179 7.19 -18.95 -9.49
C GLY A 179 6.48 -17.82 -8.74
N ILE A 180 7.07 -17.27 -7.66
CA ILE A 180 6.49 -16.12 -6.94
C ILE A 180 7.22 -14.84 -7.36
N ARG A 181 6.49 -13.90 -7.97
CA ARG A 181 7.01 -12.58 -8.29
C ARG A 181 6.77 -11.63 -7.13
N VAL A 182 7.75 -10.81 -6.81
CA VAL A 182 7.65 -9.81 -5.74
C VAL A 182 8.09 -8.45 -6.28
N ASN A 183 7.17 -7.48 -6.26
CA ASN A 183 7.43 -6.13 -6.78
C ASN A 183 6.97 -5.07 -5.79
N THR A 184 7.45 -3.86 -5.99
CA THR A 184 7.04 -2.66 -5.26
C THR A 184 6.31 -1.69 -6.18
N VAL A 185 5.28 -1.04 -5.67
CA VAL A 185 4.77 0.23 -6.19
C VAL A 185 5.13 1.32 -5.20
N SER A 186 5.79 2.38 -5.66
CA SER A 186 6.20 3.52 -4.85
C SER A 186 5.40 4.77 -5.22
N PRO A 187 4.27 5.03 -4.53
CA PRO A 187 3.48 6.24 -4.76
C PRO A 187 4.21 7.49 -4.26
N GLY A 188 3.97 8.61 -4.94
CA GLY A 188 4.23 9.95 -4.44
C GLY A 188 3.09 10.46 -3.55
N PRO A 189 2.82 11.78 -3.53
CA PRO A 189 1.67 12.36 -2.85
C PRO A 189 0.36 11.97 -3.54
N VAL A 190 -0.42 11.10 -2.88
CA VAL A 190 -1.70 10.57 -3.42
C VAL A 190 -2.88 11.24 -2.72
N ARG A 191 -3.90 11.66 -3.46
CA ARG A 191 -5.14 12.29 -2.96
C ARG A 191 -6.01 11.28 -2.18
N THR A 192 -5.55 10.91 -1.00
CA THR A 192 -6.19 9.96 -0.09
C THR A 192 -6.83 10.68 1.10
N PRO A 193 -7.53 9.98 1.99
CA PRO A 193 -8.02 10.53 3.25
C PRO A 193 -6.98 11.26 4.10
N TRP A 194 -5.69 10.96 3.96
CA TRP A 194 -4.61 11.77 4.54
C TRP A 194 -4.68 13.25 4.13
N TRP A 195 -5.13 13.54 2.90
CA TRP A 195 -5.35 14.89 2.40
C TRP A 195 -6.78 15.37 2.61
N THR A 196 -7.75 14.48 2.39
CA THR A 196 -9.16 14.84 2.22
C THR A 196 -10.03 14.72 3.48
N GLU A 197 -9.59 14.00 4.53
CA GLU A 197 -10.32 13.96 5.81
C GLU A 197 -10.17 15.27 6.58
N GLN A 198 -11.15 15.58 7.42
CA GLN A 198 -11.09 16.72 8.33
C GLN A 198 -9.87 16.58 9.27
N GLY A 199 -9.09 17.64 9.42
CA GLY A 199 -7.83 17.62 10.17
C GLY A 199 -6.68 16.91 9.42
N GLY A 200 -6.85 16.61 8.14
CA GLY A 200 -5.83 16.07 7.26
C GLY A 200 -4.76 17.08 6.83
N ALA A 201 -3.86 16.64 5.96
CA ALA A 201 -2.73 17.48 5.53
C ALA A 201 -3.19 18.78 4.84
N ALA A 202 -4.30 18.73 4.08
CA ALA A 202 -4.84 19.92 3.44
C ALA A 202 -5.30 20.97 4.46
N ASP A 203 -5.97 20.55 5.54
CA ASP A 203 -6.42 21.48 6.59
C ASP A 203 -5.25 22.09 7.36
N VAL A 204 -4.21 21.31 7.63
CA VAL A 204 -2.99 21.79 8.30
C VAL A 204 -2.30 22.86 7.44
N ILE A 205 -2.10 22.59 6.16
CA ILE A 205 -1.46 23.56 5.25
C ILE A 205 -2.35 24.79 5.07
N ALA A 206 -3.67 24.61 4.90
CA ALA A 206 -4.63 25.72 4.78
C ALA A 206 -4.56 26.66 5.98
N SER A 207 -4.49 26.12 7.20
CA SER A 207 -4.37 26.92 8.43
C SER A 207 -3.05 27.70 8.53
N MET A 208 -1.97 27.14 7.99
CA MET A 208 -0.64 27.78 7.99
C MET A 208 -0.50 28.87 6.93
N THR A 209 -1.18 28.71 5.80
CA THR A 209 -1.04 29.60 4.62
C THR A 209 -2.18 30.60 4.47
N GLY A 210 -3.29 30.41 5.21
CA GLY A 210 -4.52 31.19 5.03
C GLY A 210 -5.25 30.89 3.72
N SER A 211 -4.93 29.77 3.07
CA SER A 211 -5.50 29.36 1.80
C SER A 211 -6.74 28.49 1.99
N ASP A 212 -7.53 28.34 0.92
CA ASP A 212 -8.62 27.37 0.87
C ASP A 212 -8.08 25.94 0.79
N ARG A 213 -8.80 24.99 1.35
CA ARG A 213 -8.43 23.57 1.38
C ARG A 213 -8.30 22.94 -0.02
N ASP A 214 -9.23 23.30 -0.91
CA ASP A 214 -9.20 22.78 -2.28
C ASP A 214 -8.05 23.40 -3.05
N ASP A 215 -7.77 24.70 -2.87
CA ASP A 215 -6.58 25.36 -3.43
C ASP A 215 -5.28 24.72 -2.93
N VAL A 216 -5.23 24.29 -1.66
CA VAL A 216 -4.08 23.53 -1.14
C VAL A 216 -3.88 22.24 -1.93
N MET A 217 -4.93 21.46 -2.14
CA MET A 217 -4.81 20.15 -2.84
C MET A 217 -4.55 20.28 -4.33
N ASP A 218 -5.16 21.29 -4.97
CA ASP A 218 -5.16 21.40 -6.43
C ASP A 218 -3.98 22.23 -6.95
N ARG A 219 -3.39 23.11 -6.10
CA ARG A 219 -2.30 24.01 -6.53
C ARG A 219 -1.13 24.03 -5.55
N LEU A 220 -1.34 24.42 -4.28
CA LEU A 220 -0.22 24.69 -3.37
C LEU A 220 0.63 23.45 -3.06
N ALA A 221 0.01 22.33 -2.73
CA ALA A 221 0.75 21.11 -2.41
C ALA A 221 1.51 20.56 -3.64
N PRO A 222 0.91 20.47 -4.85
CA PRO A 222 1.66 20.18 -6.07
C PRO A 222 2.86 21.10 -6.32
N GLU A 223 2.69 22.41 -6.15
CA GLU A 223 3.77 23.40 -6.33
C GLU A 223 4.88 23.23 -5.28
N MET A 224 4.52 23.15 -3.99
CA MET A 224 5.46 22.96 -2.88
C MET A 224 6.30 21.68 -3.03
N MET A 225 5.66 20.60 -3.48
CA MET A 225 6.31 19.30 -3.72
C MET A 225 6.93 19.21 -5.11
N ARG A 226 6.79 20.25 -5.94
CA ARG A 226 7.31 20.30 -7.32
C ARG A 226 6.85 19.11 -8.17
N LEU A 227 5.58 18.74 -8.06
CA LEU A 227 5.05 17.64 -8.86
C LEU A 227 5.06 18.03 -10.35
N THR A 228 5.70 17.20 -11.18
CA THR A 228 5.83 17.50 -12.61
C THR A 228 4.48 17.47 -13.32
N THR A 229 3.54 16.63 -12.86
CA THR A 229 2.18 16.57 -13.39
C THR A 229 1.28 17.72 -12.92
N GLY A 230 1.74 18.55 -11.98
CA GLY A 230 0.99 19.68 -11.42
C GLY A 230 -0.21 19.28 -10.55
N ARG A 231 -0.36 18.01 -10.18
CA ARG A 231 -1.47 17.51 -9.35
C ARG A 231 -1.04 16.38 -8.42
N LEU A 232 -1.81 16.17 -7.37
CA LEU A 232 -1.69 14.95 -6.57
C LEU A 232 -2.05 13.72 -7.43
N VAL A 233 -1.42 12.60 -7.13
CA VAL A 233 -1.71 11.31 -7.78
C VAL A 233 -3.11 10.85 -7.37
N ASP A 234 -3.88 10.28 -8.30
CA ASP A 234 -5.14 9.63 -7.99
C ASP A 234 -4.90 8.22 -7.40
N PRO A 235 -5.63 7.80 -6.35
CA PRO A 235 -5.57 6.42 -5.85
C PRO A 235 -5.74 5.34 -6.93
N GLN A 236 -6.55 5.62 -7.97
CA GLN A 236 -6.77 4.70 -9.07
C GLN A 236 -5.50 4.46 -9.89
N GLU A 237 -4.67 5.48 -10.12
CA GLU A 237 -3.41 5.32 -10.86
C GLU A 237 -2.45 4.34 -10.16
N VAL A 238 -2.46 4.35 -8.82
CA VAL A 238 -1.70 3.38 -8.01
C VAL A 238 -2.33 1.98 -8.10
N ALA A 239 -3.65 1.90 -8.05
CA ALA A 239 -4.37 0.63 -8.14
C ALA A 239 -4.16 -0.06 -9.49
N ASP A 240 -4.13 0.69 -10.59
CA ASP A 240 -3.88 0.19 -11.93
C ASP A 240 -2.47 -0.43 -12.04
N ALA A 241 -1.46 0.25 -11.48
CA ALA A 241 -0.10 -0.27 -11.42
C ALA A 241 0.00 -1.56 -10.58
N VAL A 242 -0.71 -1.61 -9.43
CA VAL A 242 -0.78 -2.81 -8.59
C VAL A 242 -1.45 -3.96 -9.34
N ALA A 243 -2.57 -3.73 -10.00
CA ALA A 243 -3.29 -4.76 -10.77
C ALA A 243 -2.42 -5.30 -11.93
N LEU A 244 -1.70 -4.44 -12.64
CA LEU A 244 -0.75 -4.84 -13.68
C LEU A 244 0.37 -5.74 -13.10
N LEU A 245 0.97 -5.37 -11.97
CA LEU A 245 2.05 -6.15 -11.35
C LEU A 245 1.53 -7.45 -10.72
N ALA A 246 0.29 -7.49 -10.25
CA ALA A 246 -0.37 -8.70 -9.78
C ALA A 246 -0.68 -9.68 -10.93
N SER A 247 -0.91 -9.17 -12.13
CA SER A 247 -1.31 -9.91 -13.31
C SER A 247 -0.23 -10.86 -13.85
N PRO A 248 -0.58 -12.05 -14.37
CA PRO A 248 0.34 -12.90 -15.12
C PRO A 248 0.86 -12.24 -16.42
N ARG A 249 0.26 -11.13 -16.85
CA ARG A 249 0.78 -10.31 -17.96
C ARG A 249 2.14 -9.70 -17.64
N SER A 250 2.48 -9.55 -16.35
CA SER A 250 3.78 -9.07 -15.85
C SER A 250 4.72 -10.22 -15.48
N ALA A 251 4.62 -11.38 -16.13
CA ALA A 251 5.36 -12.60 -15.78
C ALA A 251 6.89 -12.42 -15.70
N SER A 252 7.47 -11.52 -16.46
CA SER A 252 8.91 -11.22 -16.46
C SER A 252 9.29 -10.07 -15.52
N THR A 253 8.34 -9.51 -14.76
CA THR A 253 8.58 -8.39 -13.84
C THR A 253 8.64 -8.91 -12.41
N THR A 254 9.83 -8.92 -11.81
CA THR A 254 10.06 -9.25 -10.40
C THR A 254 11.25 -8.45 -9.86
N GLY A 255 11.23 -8.10 -8.58
CA GLY A 255 12.23 -7.25 -7.93
C GLY A 255 12.23 -5.80 -8.43
N ALA A 256 11.19 -5.37 -9.13
CA ALA A 256 11.06 -4.02 -9.65
C ALA A 256 10.42 -3.07 -8.62
N ASP A 257 10.77 -1.79 -8.73
CA ASP A 257 10.11 -0.67 -8.04
C ASP A 257 9.43 0.22 -9.08
N PHE A 258 8.09 0.16 -9.12
CA PHE A 258 7.26 0.89 -10.06
C PHE A 258 6.79 2.19 -9.44
N VAL A 259 7.32 3.31 -9.92
CA VAL A 259 7.05 4.64 -9.35
C VAL A 259 5.80 5.24 -9.97
N VAL A 260 4.85 5.67 -9.10
CA VAL A 260 3.62 6.39 -9.48
C VAL A 260 3.51 7.63 -8.61
N ASP A 261 4.20 8.71 -8.98
CA ASP A 261 4.47 9.81 -8.06
C ASP A 261 4.22 11.23 -8.62
N GLY A 262 3.69 11.34 -9.83
CA GLY A 262 3.48 12.63 -10.48
C GLY A 262 4.78 13.40 -10.76
N GLY A 263 5.94 12.71 -10.76
CA GLY A 263 7.25 13.32 -10.91
C GLY A 263 7.75 13.97 -9.62
N PHE A 264 7.38 13.43 -8.45
CA PHE A 264 7.90 13.83 -7.15
C PHE A 264 9.39 13.52 -7.02
N LEU A 265 9.80 12.29 -7.36
CA LEU A 265 11.21 11.89 -7.41
C LEU A 265 11.93 12.60 -8.57
N LYS A 266 13.11 13.15 -8.29
CA LYS A 266 13.92 13.86 -9.29
C LYS A 266 15.16 13.05 -9.72
N ALA A 267 15.43 11.95 -9.05
CA ALA A 267 16.51 11.01 -9.39
C ALA A 267 15.96 9.82 -10.20
N VAL A 268 16.76 9.32 -11.12
CA VAL A 268 16.53 8.08 -11.87
C VAL A 268 16.99 6.85 -11.08
#